data_cf27de9e5394004af3e7b05858f72c12
#
_entry.id   cf27de9e5394004af3e7b05858f72c12
#
_cell.length_a   1.000
_cell.length_b   1.000
_cell.length_c   1.000
_cell.angle_alpha   90.00
_cell.angle_beta   90.00
_cell.angle_gamma   90.00
#
_symmetry.space_group_name_H-M   'P 1'
#
loop_
_entity.id
_entity.type
_entity.pdbx_description
1 polymer ?
#
loop_
_entity_poly.entity_id
_entity_poly.type
_entity_poly.pdbx_seq_one_letter_code
_entity_poly.pdbx_strand_id
1 'polypeptide(L)'
;MTPASRSAAKANTTPSPSWAYSESFVADDDTMLLARAASRQLALGSASQGVTSALTFLASLLQAKAVVEVGTGAGVSGLALIRGMARDGILTSIDLETEHQVAARQIFVAEGVPARRVRLIAGSALNVMPKLSDGAYDMVVVDGDPLEFVEYVAQSQRLLRSGGLLVLHHALWKGLVADEANEDDETLIIREALQAVQDMEEFTSTLLPVGDGVLVAVKA
;
A
#
# COMPACT_ATOMS: atom_id res chain seq x y z
N MET A 1 -8.35 -22.92 44.45
CA MET A 1 -7.70 -23.28 43.17
C MET A 1 -7.63 -22.01 42.33
N THR A 2 -6.47 -21.37 42.24
CA THR A 2 -6.23 -20.12 41.55
C THR A 2 -5.97 -20.43 40.07
N PRO A 3 -6.64 -19.76 39.11
CA PRO A 3 -6.32 -19.98 37.70
C PRO A 3 -4.97 -19.36 37.38
N ALA A 4 -4.07 -20.17 36.85
CA ALA A 4 -2.77 -19.73 36.36
C ALA A 4 -2.94 -18.80 35.17
N SER A 5 -2.40 -17.59 35.29
CA SER A 5 -2.26 -16.63 34.21
C SER A 5 -1.36 -17.25 33.12
N ARG A 6 -1.92 -17.60 31.98
CA ARG A 6 -1.14 -17.87 30.76
C ARG A 6 -0.64 -16.55 30.24
N SER A 7 0.58 -16.20 30.55
CA SER A 7 1.35 -15.18 29.86
C SER A 7 1.44 -15.58 28.39
N ALA A 8 0.78 -14.82 27.52
CA ALA A 8 0.97 -14.96 26.08
C ALA A 8 2.42 -14.58 25.77
N ALA A 9 3.24 -15.60 25.49
CA ALA A 9 4.60 -15.39 25.00
C ALA A 9 4.48 -14.69 23.64
N LYS A 10 4.99 -13.45 23.55
CA LYS A 10 5.22 -12.78 22.25
C LYS A 10 6.05 -13.73 21.40
N ALA A 11 5.42 -14.36 20.43
CA ALA A 11 6.10 -15.19 19.45
C ALA A 11 7.01 -14.28 18.62
N ASN A 12 8.27 -14.25 18.97
CA ASN A 12 9.33 -13.66 18.16
C ASN A 12 9.58 -14.64 17.00
N THR A 13 8.63 -14.70 16.06
CA THR A 13 8.72 -15.59 14.90
C THR A 13 9.69 -14.96 13.89
N THR A 14 10.93 -15.42 13.93
CA THR A 14 11.87 -15.18 12.83
C THR A 14 11.20 -15.66 11.54
N PRO A 15 11.13 -14.82 10.50
CA PRO A 15 10.54 -15.22 9.22
C PRO A 15 11.16 -16.51 8.69
N SER A 16 10.34 -17.37 8.05
CA SER A 16 10.88 -18.61 7.48
C SER A 16 11.93 -18.30 6.40
N PRO A 17 12.94 -19.15 6.18
CA PRO A 17 13.93 -18.95 5.13
C PRO A 17 13.30 -18.77 3.74
N SER A 18 12.22 -19.50 3.46
CA SER A 18 11.47 -19.36 2.18
C SER A 18 10.80 -18.00 2.05
N TRP A 19 10.23 -17.48 3.14
CA TRP A 19 9.64 -16.13 3.14
C TRP A 19 10.73 -15.08 2.94
N ALA A 20 11.85 -15.16 3.66
CA ALA A 20 12.96 -14.23 3.52
C ALA A 20 13.55 -14.23 2.09
N TYR A 21 13.64 -15.43 1.47
CA TYR A 21 14.09 -15.57 0.08
C TYR A 21 13.11 -14.89 -0.89
N SER A 22 11.79 -15.11 -0.76
CA SER A 22 10.80 -14.49 -1.63
C SER A 22 10.75 -12.97 -1.48
N GLU A 23 10.90 -12.45 -0.25
CA GLU A 23 10.97 -11.01 0.01
C GLU A 23 12.15 -10.31 -0.67
N SER A 24 13.28 -10.98 -0.78
CA SER A 24 14.51 -10.44 -1.39
C SER A 24 14.75 -10.90 -2.84
N PHE A 25 13.77 -11.57 -3.46
CA PHE A 25 13.93 -12.17 -4.78
C PHE A 25 14.20 -11.14 -5.88
N VAL A 26 13.57 -9.97 -5.80
CA VAL A 26 13.85 -8.83 -6.68
C VAL A 26 14.65 -7.80 -5.88
N ALA A 27 15.93 -7.66 -6.21
CA ALA A 27 16.83 -6.74 -5.52
C ALA A 27 16.47 -5.27 -5.82
N ASP A 28 16.65 -4.40 -4.81
CA ASP A 28 16.60 -2.96 -5.00
C ASP A 28 17.81 -2.49 -5.84
N ASP A 29 17.58 -1.57 -6.75
CA ASP A 29 18.63 -0.83 -7.45
C ASP A 29 18.99 0.47 -6.71
N ASP A 30 19.92 1.24 -7.28
CA ASP A 30 20.46 2.45 -6.65
C ASP A 30 19.37 3.48 -6.36
N THR A 31 18.40 3.69 -7.26
CA THR A 31 17.32 4.67 -7.03
C THR A 31 16.36 4.20 -5.94
N MET A 32 16.03 2.91 -5.88
CA MET A 32 15.21 2.35 -4.81
C MET A 32 15.93 2.42 -3.46
N LEU A 33 17.25 2.17 -3.43
CA LEU A 33 18.06 2.33 -2.21
C LEU A 33 18.09 3.78 -1.74
N LEU A 34 18.15 4.77 -2.65
CA LEU A 34 18.00 6.19 -2.32
C LEU A 34 16.63 6.50 -1.72
N ALA A 35 15.54 5.98 -2.30
CA ALA A 35 14.19 6.17 -1.77
C ALA A 35 14.05 5.61 -0.34
N ARG A 36 14.61 4.41 -0.08
CA ARG A 36 14.61 3.82 1.27
C ARG A 36 15.49 4.62 2.24
N ALA A 37 16.60 5.19 1.77
CA ALA A 37 17.44 6.05 2.60
C ALA A 37 16.69 7.34 2.98
N ALA A 38 15.95 7.95 2.05
CA ALA A 38 15.09 9.11 2.32
C ALA A 38 13.98 8.77 3.33
N SER A 39 13.31 7.60 3.19
CA SER A 39 12.32 7.14 4.19
C SER A 39 12.91 7.06 5.60
N ARG A 40 14.12 6.48 5.75
CA ARG A 40 14.79 6.40 7.05
C ARG A 40 15.12 7.77 7.62
N GLN A 41 15.54 8.73 6.78
CA GLN A 41 15.83 10.12 7.21
C GLN A 41 14.59 10.82 7.75
N LEU A 42 13.43 10.51 7.19
CA LEU A 42 12.12 11.02 7.64
C LEU A 42 11.52 10.19 8.78
N ALA A 43 12.25 9.20 9.31
CA ALA A 43 11.75 8.24 10.30
C ALA A 43 10.48 7.49 9.87
N LEU A 44 10.30 7.28 8.55
CA LEU A 44 9.18 6.55 7.97
C LEU A 44 9.52 5.07 7.80
N GLY A 45 8.51 4.22 7.99
CA GLY A 45 8.49 2.89 7.41
C GLY A 45 8.47 2.98 5.88
N SER A 46 8.84 1.90 5.21
CA SER A 46 8.68 1.80 3.76
C SER A 46 8.28 0.39 3.37
N ALA A 47 7.51 0.28 2.29
CA ALA A 47 7.14 -1.00 1.70
C ALA A 47 8.38 -1.90 1.49
N SER A 48 8.28 -3.19 1.84
CA SER A 48 9.38 -4.16 1.69
C SER A 48 9.76 -4.38 0.22
N GLN A 49 10.88 -5.09 -0.04
CA GLN A 49 11.26 -5.47 -1.41
C GLN A 49 10.19 -6.33 -2.08
N GLY A 50 9.61 -7.27 -1.36
CA GLY A 50 8.52 -8.11 -1.86
C GLY A 50 7.29 -7.27 -2.22
N VAL A 51 6.90 -6.31 -1.37
CA VAL A 51 5.77 -5.42 -1.64
C VAL A 51 6.04 -4.54 -2.86
N THR A 52 7.20 -3.89 -2.96
CA THR A 52 7.53 -3.05 -4.13
C THR A 52 7.58 -3.86 -5.43
N SER A 53 8.10 -5.08 -5.37
CA SER A 53 8.07 -6.03 -6.49
C SER A 53 6.64 -6.39 -6.90
N ALA A 54 5.77 -6.69 -5.94
CA ALA A 54 4.36 -6.99 -6.20
C ALA A 54 3.62 -5.78 -6.80
N LEU A 55 3.84 -4.57 -6.30
CA LEU A 55 3.25 -3.34 -6.86
C LEU A 55 3.68 -3.11 -8.32
N THR A 56 4.97 -3.28 -8.60
CA THR A 56 5.50 -3.17 -9.97
C THR A 56 4.86 -4.22 -10.89
N PHE A 57 4.77 -5.46 -10.43
CA PHE A 57 4.17 -6.56 -11.20
C PHE A 57 2.69 -6.31 -11.48
N LEU A 58 1.90 -5.94 -10.47
CA LEU A 58 0.46 -5.67 -10.61
C LEU A 58 0.19 -4.49 -11.55
N ALA A 59 0.92 -3.39 -11.39
CA ALA A 59 0.81 -2.23 -12.28
C ALA A 59 1.16 -2.58 -13.73
N SER A 60 2.18 -3.43 -13.93
CA SER A 60 2.60 -3.92 -15.26
C SER A 60 1.58 -4.86 -15.87
N LEU A 61 1.02 -5.79 -15.08
CA LEU A 61 -0.02 -6.73 -15.51
C LEU A 61 -1.25 -6.00 -16.03
N LEU A 62 -1.67 -4.94 -15.32
CA LEU A 62 -2.79 -4.07 -15.71
C LEU A 62 -2.46 -3.13 -16.88
N GLN A 63 -1.19 -2.95 -17.22
CA GLN A 63 -0.75 -1.83 -18.08
C GLN A 63 -1.33 -0.51 -17.56
N ALA A 64 -1.29 -0.30 -16.23
CA ALA A 64 -2.00 0.75 -15.54
C ALA A 64 -1.63 2.14 -16.05
N LYS A 65 -2.63 2.97 -16.35
CA LYS A 65 -2.48 4.35 -16.84
C LYS A 65 -2.90 5.40 -15.82
N ALA A 66 -3.84 5.07 -14.96
CA ALA A 66 -4.33 5.96 -13.92
C ALA A 66 -4.28 5.25 -12.56
N VAL A 67 -3.34 5.66 -11.72
CA VAL A 67 -3.15 5.07 -10.39
C VAL A 67 -3.33 6.14 -9.32
N VAL A 68 -4.07 5.80 -8.25
CA VAL A 68 -4.14 6.59 -7.02
C VAL A 68 -3.33 5.88 -5.95
N GLU A 69 -2.53 6.62 -5.22
CA GLU A 69 -1.80 6.17 -4.05
C GLU A 69 -2.16 7.05 -2.85
N VAL A 70 -2.53 6.43 -1.75
CA VAL A 70 -2.72 7.05 -0.45
C VAL A 70 -1.52 6.70 0.42
N GLY A 71 -0.78 7.70 0.85
CA GLY A 71 0.51 7.52 1.53
C GLY A 71 1.68 7.60 0.55
N THR A 72 2.16 8.83 0.24
CA THR A 72 3.32 9.04 -0.64
C THR A 72 4.63 8.60 0.02
N GLY A 73 4.78 8.91 1.31
CA GLY A 73 6.03 8.75 2.02
C GLY A 73 7.20 9.37 1.25
N ALA A 74 8.37 8.75 1.29
CA ALA A 74 9.52 9.18 0.50
C ALA A 74 9.52 8.66 -0.95
N GLY A 75 8.40 8.09 -1.44
CA GLY A 75 8.22 7.68 -2.83
C GLY A 75 8.65 6.25 -3.15
N VAL A 76 8.83 5.37 -2.16
CA VAL A 76 9.26 3.98 -2.37
C VAL A 76 8.20 3.19 -3.15
N SER A 77 6.96 3.18 -2.69
CA SER A 77 5.81 2.53 -3.35
C SER A 77 5.48 3.22 -4.68
N GLY A 78 5.48 4.57 -4.69
CA GLY A 78 5.24 5.35 -5.90
C GLY A 78 6.26 5.08 -7.02
N LEU A 79 7.55 4.91 -6.68
CA LEU A 79 8.59 4.52 -7.64
C LEU A 79 8.30 3.14 -8.24
N ALA A 80 7.95 2.17 -7.40
CA ALA A 80 7.59 0.82 -7.83
C ALA A 80 6.38 0.83 -8.78
N LEU A 81 5.34 1.60 -8.45
CA LEU A 81 4.15 1.78 -9.30
C LEU A 81 4.51 2.38 -10.65
N ILE A 82 5.26 3.48 -10.67
CA ILE A 82 5.68 4.18 -11.92
C ILE A 82 6.46 3.26 -12.85
N ARG A 83 7.29 2.39 -12.32
CA ARG A 83 8.07 1.39 -13.10
C ARG A 83 7.19 0.35 -13.76
N GLY A 84 6.12 -0.08 -13.08
CA GLY A 84 5.16 -1.04 -13.63
C GLY A 84 4.12 -0.44 -14.56
N MET A 85 3.79 0.85 -14.40
CA MET A 85 2.76 1.54 -15.17
C MET A 85 3.12 1.70 -16.65
N ALA A 86 2.11 1.87 -17.49
CA ALA A 86 2.29 2.29 -18.88
C ALA A 86 3.12 3.58 -18.97
N ARG A 87 3.89 3.74 -20.06
CA ARG A 87 4.81 4.89 -20.24
C ARG A 87 4.12 6.26 -20.20
N ASP A 88 2.85 6.32 -20.56
CA ASP A 88 1.99 7.50 -20.56
C ASP A 88 1.10 7.59 -19.30
N GLY A 89 1.22 6.63 -18.39
CA GLY A 89 0.44 6.56 -17.15
C GLY A 89 0.78 7.68 -16.17
N ILE A 90 -0.22 8.05 -15.37
CA ILE A 90 -0.16 9.11 -14.35
C ILE A 90 -0.41 8.51 -12.97
N LEU A 91 0.54 8.68 -12.06
CA LEU A 91 0.39 8.42 -10.64
C LEU A 91 -0.15 9.69 -9.97
N THR A 92 -1.27 9.58 -9.26
CA THR A 92 -1.78 10.59 -8.33
C THR A 92 -1.51 10.09 -6.93
N SER A 93 -0.55 10.70 -6.23
CA SER A 93 -0.13 10.28 -4.88
C SER A 93 -0.49 11.35 -3.86
N ILE A 94 -1.15 10.95 -2.78
CA ILE A 94 -1.75 11.82 -1.77
C ILE A 94 -1.03 11.56 -0.44
N ASP A 95 -0.59 12.63 0.21
CA ASP A 95 0.03 12.54 1.54
C ASP A 95 -0.32 13.79 2.35
N LEU A 96 -0.51 13.60 3.64
CA LEU A 96 -0.78 14.71 4.55
C LEU A 96 0.43 15.63 4.68
N GLU A 97 1.65 15.05 4.65
CA GLU A 97 2.90 15.74 4.92
C GLU A 97 3.58 16.21 3.63
N THR A 98 3.71 17.52 3.47
CA THR A 98 4.38 18.12 2.31
C THR A 98 5.84 17.71 2.21
N GLU A 99 6.52 17.50 3.34
CA GLU A 99 7.93 17.10 3.39
C GLU A 99 8.15 15.72 2.73
N HIS A 100 7.22 14.78 2.95
CA HIS A 100 7.24 13.47 2.29
C HIS A 100 7.20 13.63 0.77
N GLN A 101 6.32 14.47 0.27
CA GLN A 101 6.17 14.70 -1.17
C GLN A 101 7.37 15.41 -1.79
N VAL A 102 8.08 16.27 -1.03
CA VAL A 102 9.34 16.87 -1.48
C VAL A 102 10.39 15.79 -1.69
N ALA A 103 10.55 14.87 -0.71
CA ALA A 103 11.46 13.74 -0.82
C ALA A 103 11.11 12.82 -2.00
N ALA A 104 9.84 12.42 -2.12
CA ALA A 104 9.37 11.58 -3.22
C ALA A 104 9.64 12.21 -4.60
N ARG A 105 9.42 13.52 -4.73
CA ARG A 105 9.72 14.26 -5.97
C ARG A 105 11.18 14.15 -6.37
N GLN A 106 12.11 14.23 -5.40
CA GLN A 106 13.54 14.07 -5.66
C GLN A 106 13.87 12.67 -6.19
N ILE A 107 13.25 11.64 -5.63
CA ILE A 107 13.39 10.26 -6.09
C ILE A 107 12.87 10.10 -7.52
N PHE A 108 11.68 10.62 -7.83
CA PHE A 108 11.11 10.53 -9.18
C PHE A 108 11.97 11.29 -10.21
N VAL A 109 12.57 12.41 -9.83
CA VAL A 109 13.53 13.14 -10.70
C VAL A 109 14.81 12.32 -10.90
N ALA A 110 15.36 11.70 -9.85
CA ALA A 110 16.54 10.84 -9.95
C ALA A 110 16.29 9.61 -10.86
N GLU A 111 15.07 9.07 -10.85
CA GLU A 111 14.64 8.00 -11.78
C GLU A 111 14.43 8.49 -13.23
N GLY A 112 14.44 9.80 -13.46
CA GLY A 112 14.15 10.37 -14.77
C GLY A 112 12.66 10.39 -15.14
N VAL A 113 11.76 10.32 -14.16
CA VAL A 113 10.31 10.35 -14.38
C VAL A 113 9.89 11.75 -14.82
N PRO A 114 9.23 11.89 -15.99
CA PRO A 114 8.71 13.19 -16.42
C PRO A 114 7.68 13.75 -15.42
N ALA A 115 7.78 15.03 -15.08
CA ALA A 115 6.89 15.67 -14.08
C ALA A 115 5.39 15.50 -14.39
N ARG A 116 5.01 15.42 -15.69
CA ARG A 116 3.61 15.19 -16.10
C ARG A 116 3.04 13.83 -15.70
N ARG A 117 3.91 12.85 -15.35
CA ARG A 117 3.49 11.50 -14.94
C ARG A 117 3.16 11.40 -13.45
N VAL A 118 3.41 12.44 -12.67
CA VAL A 118 3.22 12.40 -11.22
C VAL A 118 2.45 13.64 -10.76
N ARG A 119 1.35 13.41 -10.06
CA ARG A 119 0.59 14.43 -9.34
C ARG A 119 0.73 14.16 -7.85
N LEU A 120 1.53 14.98 -7.17
CA LEU A 120 1.66 14.96 -5.71
C LEU A 120 0.66 15.95 -5.13
N ILE A 121 -0.24 15.47 -4.28
CA ILE A 121 -1.33 16.27 -3.68
C ILE A 121 -1.14 16.24 -2.17
N ALA A 122 -0.78 17.38 -1.59
CA ALA A 122 -0.69 17.54 -0.14
C ALA A 122 -2.09 17.72 0.48
N GLY A 123 -2.45 16.90 1.45
CA GLY A 123 -3.71 16.95 2.18
C GLY A 123 -4.23 15.59 2.59
N SER A 124 -5.25 15.59 3.46
CA SER A 124 -5.95 14.37 3.86
C SER A 124 -6.56 13.66 2.65
N ALA A 125 -6.31 12.34 2.55
CA ALA A 125 -6.85 11.54 1.46
C ALA A 125 -8.38 11.54 1.45
N LEU A 126 -9.03 11.54 2.61
CA LEU A 126 -10.49 11.62 2.72
C LEU A 126 -11.08 12.95 2.22
N ASN A 127 -10.27 14.01 2.13
CA ASN A 127 -10.66 15.28 1.53
C ASN A 127 -10.33 15.37 0.03
N VAL A 128 -9.40 14.57 -0.46
CA VAL A 128 -8.94 14.57 -1.86
C VAL A 128 -9.70 13.54 -2.68
N MET A 129 -9.78 12.29 -2.23
CA MET A 129 -10.40 11.19 -2.96
C MET A 129 -11.84 11.49 -3.42
N PRO A 130 -12.72 12.13 -2.62
CA PRO A 130 -14.07 12.48 -3.07
C PRO A 130 -14.13 13.42 -4.29
N LYS A 131 -13.03 14.13 -4.60
CA LYS A 131 -12.94 15.03 -5.75
C LYS A 131 -12.39 14.35 -7.01
N LEU A 132 -11.95 13.11 -6.88
CA LEU A 132 -11.47 12.30 -7.99
C LEU A 132 -12.65 11.67 -8.74
N SER A 133 -12.45 11.40 -10.04
CA SER A 133 -13.51 10.90 -10.93
C SER A 133 -13.84 9.43 -10.68
N ASP A 134 -15.11 9.10 -10.69
CA ASP A 134 -15.62 7.73 -10.56
C ASP A 134 -15.20 6.86 -11.75
N GLY A 135 -14.87 5.60 -11.49
CA GLY A 135 -14.58 4.60 -12.52
C GLY A 135 -13.40 4.95 -13.44
N ALA A 136 -12.52 5.87 -13.03
CA ALA A 136 -11.47 6.41 -13.88
C ALA A 136 -10.07 5.82 -13.61
N TYR A 137 -9.92 4.98 -12.59
CA TYR A 137 -8.62 4.51 -12.15
C TYR A 137 -8.45 3.02 -12.36
N ASP A 138 -7.26 2.65 -12.83
CA ASP A 138 -6.86 1.25 -13.01
C ASP A 138 -6.46 0.60 -11.69
N MET A 139 -5.92 1.39 -10.76
CA MET A 139 -5.42 0.88 -9.48
C MET A 139 -5.53 1.95 -8.40
N VAL A 140 -5.93 1.53 -7.21
CA VAL A 140 -5.86 2.33 -5.98
C VAL A 140 -5.02 1.56 -4.97
N VAL A 141 -3.96 2.18 -4.48
CA VAL A 141 -3.06 1.64 -3.46
C VAL A 141 -3.23 2.43 -2.18
N VAL A 142 -3.47 1.73 -1.09
CA VAL A 142 -3.68 2.31 0.24
C VAL A 142 -2.54 1.90 1.16
N ASP A 143 -1.80 2.90 1.61
CA ASP A 143 -0.70 2.83 2.59
C ASP A 143 -0.73 4.07 3.50
N GLY A 144 -1.96 4.50 3.85
CA GLY A 144 -2.23 5.65 4.70
C GLY A 144 -2.49 5.30 6.16
N ASP A 145 -3.22 6.16 6.85
CA ASP A 145 -3.62 5.94 8.23
C ASP A 145 -4.53 4.71 8.35
N PRO A 146 -4.16 3.68 9.14
CA PRO A 146 -4.97 2.48 9.30
C PRO A 146 -6.36 2.75 9.88
N LEU A 147 -6.53 3.80 10.68
CA LEU A 147 -7.83 4.18 11.25
C LEU A 147 -8.83 4.67 10.19
N GLU A 148 -8.37 4.99 8.98
CA GLU A 148 -9.19 5.45 7.85
C GLU A 148 -9.37 4.36 6.76
N PHE A 149 -8.95 3.10 6.99
CA PHE A 149 -8.95 2.06 5.96
C PHE A 149 -10.34 1.72 5.44
N VAL A 150 -11.36 1.73 6.28
CA VAL A 150 -12.75 1.46 5.85
C VAL A 150 -13.22 2.51 4.84
N GLU A 151 -12.96 3.78 5.12
CA GLU A 151 -13.30 4.89 4.24
C GLU A 151 -12.47 4.86 2.94
N TYR A 152 -11.18 4.47 3.02
CA TYR A 152 -10.36 4.30 1.83
C TYR A 152 -10.89 3.19 0.93
N VAL A 153 -11.35 2.08 1.49
CA VAL A 153 -12.01 0.98 0.75
C VAL A 153 -13.25 1.50 0.03
N ALA A 154 -14.14 2.21 0.73
CA ALA A 154 -15.35 2.76 0.15
C ALA A 154 -15.06 3.75 -0.99
N GLN A 155 -14.06 4.63 -0.83
CA GLN A 155 -13.64 5.53 -1.90
C GLN A 155 -13.00 4.76 -3.07
N SER A 156 -12.21 3.72 -2.80
CA SER A 156 -11.56 2.92 -3.85
C SER A 156 -12.58 2.19 -4.72
N GLN A 157 -13.64 1.65 -4.12
CA GLN A 157 -14.76 1.02 -4.82
C GLN A 157 -15.34 1.97 -5.89
N ARG A 158 -15.58 3.24 -5.54
CA ARG A 158 -16.10 4.24 -6.46
C ARG A 158 -15.10 4.63 -7.56
N LEU A 159 -13.83 4.81 -7.19
CA LEU A 159 -12.78 5.30 -8.09
C LEU A 159 -12.36 4.27 -9.15
N LEU A 160 -12.37 2.98 -8.79
CA LEU A 160 -11.92 1.92 -9.68
C LEU A 160 -12.90 1.68 -10.82
N ARG A 161 -12.34 1.53 -12.04
CA ARG A 161 -13.08 0.99 -13.18
C ARG A 161 -13.30 -0.51 -13.02
N SER A 162 -14.17 -1.11 -13.83
CA SER A 162 -14.24 -2.57 -13.98
C SER A 162 -12.87 -3.12 -14.44
N GLY A 163 -12.42 -4.21 -13.83
CA GLY A 163 -11.10 -4.79 -13.98
C GLY A 163 -9.98 -4.01 -13.30
N GLY A 164 -10.28 -2.95 -12.52
CA GLY A 164 -9.31 -2.21 -11.72
C GLY A 164 -8.95 -2.94 -10.42
N LEU A 165 -7.80 -2.60 -9.83
CA LEU A 165 -7.31 -3.23 -8.59
C LEU A 165 -7.34 -2.28 -7.41
N LEU A 166 -7.90 -2.75 -6.30
CA LEU A 166 -7.63 -2.25 -4.96
C LEU A 166 -6.44 -3.01 -4.37
N VAL A 167 -5.50 -2.30 -3.77
CA VAL A 167 -4.37 -2.87 -3.01
C VAL A 167 -4.32 -2.20 -1.66
N LEU A 168 -4.46 -2.98 -0.57
CA LEU A 168 -4.26 -2.50 0.80
C LEU A 168 -2.95 -3.06 1.32
N HIS A 169 -2.01 -2.20 1.66
CA HIS A 169 -0.78 -2.54 2.35
C HIS A 169 -1.02 -2.61 3.87
N HIS A 170 -0.11 -3.24 4.61
CA HIS A 170 -0.23 -3.50 6.05
C HIS A 170 -1.48 -4.30 6.47
N ALA A 171 -2.01 -5.12 5.56
CA ALA A 171 -3.23 -5.90 5.77
C ALA A 171 -3.12 -6.98 6.87
N LEU A 172 -1.91 -7.34 7.32
CA LEU A 172 -1.67 -8.23 8.46
C LEU A 172 -1.30 -7.49 9.75
N TRP A 173 -0.97 -6.20 9.67
CA TRP A 173 -0.68 -5.31 10.79
C TRP A 173 0.26 -5.95 11.82
N LYS A 174 1.49 -6.29 11.38
CA LYS A 174 2.53 -6.94 12.21
C LYS A 174 2.07 -8.29 12.82
N GLY A 175 1.13 -8.96 12.14
CA GLY A 175 0.53 -10.21 12.59
C GLY A 175 -0.63 -10.05 13.57
N LEU A 176 -0.97 -8.83 14.01
CA LEU A 176 -2.02 -8.56 14.98
C LEU A 176 -3.43 -8.85 14.43
N VAL A 177 -3.63 -8.73 13.12
CA VAL A 177 -4.90 -9.07 12.46
C VAL A 177 -5.27 -10.53 12.67
N ALA A 178 -4.28 -11.43 12.73
CA ALA A 178 -4.50 -12.87 12.96
C ALA A 178 -4.64 -13.24 14.46
N ASP A 179 -4.37 -12.34 15.38
CA ASP A 179 -4.54 -12.54 16.83
C ASP A 179 -5.94 -12.10 17.25
N GLU A 180 -6.86 -13.05 17.37
CA GLU A 180 -8.27 -12.79 17.75
C GLU A 180 -8.42 -12.08 19.09
N ALA A 181 -7.41 -12.14 19.96
CA ALA A 181 -7.42 -11.47 21.26
C ALA A 181 -6.94 -10.01 21.19
N ASN A 182 -6.41 -9.58 20.05
CA ASN A 182 -5.99 -8.20 19.89
C ASN A 182 -7.21 -7.32 19.56
N GLU A 183 -7.44 -6.30 20.38
CA GLU A 183 -8.55 -5.33 20.28
C GLU A 183 -8.03 -3.90 20.12
N ASP A 184 -6.78 -3.71 19.66
CA ASP A 184 -6.27 -2.37 19.34
C ASP A 184 -7.07 -1.75 18.19
N ASP A 185 -7.35 -0.45 18.26
CA ASP A 185 -8.24 0.25 17.33
C ASP A 185 -7.83 0.05 15.87
N GLU A 186 -6.54 0.17 15.55
CA GLU A 186 -6.03 -0.03 14.19
C GLU A 186 -6.27 -1.45 13.71
N THR A 187 -6.08 -2.47 14.60
CA THR A 187 -6.31 -3.87 14.26
C THR A 187 -7.77 -4.14 13.95
N LEU A 188 -8.68 -3.57 14.73
CA LEU A 188 -10.12 -3.72 14.54
C LEU A 188 -10.56 -3.07 13.23
N ILE A 189 -10.11 -1.85 12.95
CA ILE A 189 -10.44 -1.13 11.71
C ILE A 189 -9.87 -1.85 10.47
N ILE A 190 -8.65 -2.39 10.54
CA ILE A 190 -8.10 -3.18 9.42
C ILE A 190 -8.94 -4.44 9.19
N ARG A 191 -9.32 -5.19 10.24
CA ARG A 191 -10.23 -6.34 10.10
C ARG A 191 -11.55 -5.96 9.46
N GLU A 192 -12.15 -4.84 9.90
CA GLU A 192 -13.39 -4.32 9.31
C GLU A 192 -13.20 -3.98 7.82
N ALA A 193 -12.10 -3.32 7.46
CA ALA A 193 -11.79 -3.01 6.06
C ALA A 193 -11.61 -4.28 5.19
N LEU A 194 -10.91 -5.29 5.71
CA LEU A 194 -10.74 -6.58 5.02
C LEU A 194 -12.07 -7.29 4.84
N GLN A 195 -12.93 -7.29 5.87
CA GLN A 195 -14.27 -7.88 5.81
C GLN A 195 -15.15 -7.12 4.82
N ALA A 196 -15.11 -5.78 4.83
CA ALA A 196 -15.86 -4.96 3.88
C ALA A 196 -15.52 -5.31 2.42
N VAL A 197 -14.24 -5.53 2.10
CA VAL A 197 -13.85 -5.96 0.75
C VAL A 197 -14.39 -7.36 0.42
N GLN A 198 -14.41 -8.29 1.39
CA GLN A 198 -14.94 -9.64 1.18
C GLN A 198 -16.46 -9.65 0.97
N ASP A 199 -17.17 -8.75 1.63
CA ASP A 199 -18.64 -8.66 1.56
C ASP A 199 -19.13 -7.93 0.28
N MET A 200 -18.22 -7.24 -0.43
CA MET A 200 -18.56 -6.59 -1.71
C MET A 200 -18.57 -7.61 -2.86
N GLU A 201 -19.77 -7.95 -3.36
CA GLU A 201 -19.96 -8.93 -4.45
C GLU A 201 -19.19 -8.58 -5.74
N GLU A 202 -18.88 -7.31 -5.94
CA GLU A 202 -18.14 -6.83 -7.10
C GLU A 202 -16.61 -7.01 -7.01
N PHE A 203 -16.07 -7.42 -5.85
CA PHE A 203 -14.64 -7.67 -5.68
C PHE A 203 -14.33 -9.17 -5.60
N THR A 204 -13.30 -9.58 -6.35
CA THR A 204 -12.61 -10.85 -6.13
C THR A 204 -11.27 -10.56 -5.47
N SER A 205 -11.09 -11.02 -4.23
CA SER A 205 -9.94 -10.64 -3.40
C SER A 205 -9.06 -11.81 -3.02
N THR A 206 -7.80 -11.49 -2.70
CA THR A 206 -6.83 -12.39 -2.09
C THR A 206 -5.93 -11.63 -1.11
N LEU A 207 -5.52 -12.29 -0.03
CA LEU A 207 -4.56 -11.75 0.93
C LEU A 207 -3.21 -12.46 0.73
N LEU A 208 -2.21 -11.69 0.33
CA LEU A 208 -0.86 -12.17 0.06
C LEU A 208 0.04 -11.94 1.29
N PRO A 209 0.78 -12.97 1.78
CA PRO A 209 1.69 -12.85 2.91
C PRO A 209 3.04 -12.24 2.47
N VAL A 210 3.00 -11.09 1.82
CA VAL A 210 4.16 -10.32 1.35
C VAL A 210 4.32 -9.11 2.25
N GLY A 211 5.53 -8.83 2.73
CA GLY A 211 5.79 -7.77 3.70
C GLY A 211 4.94 -7.93 4.95
N ASP A 212 4.20 -6.91 5.29
CA ASP A 212 3.22 -6.90 6.39
C ASP A 212 1.79 -7.22 5.90
N GLY A 213 1.68 -8.02 4.84
CA GLY A 213 0.42 -8.39 4.21
C GLY A 213 -0.07 -7.38 3.18
N VAL A 214 -0.48 -7.91 2.03
CA VAL A 214 -1.07 -7.13 0.94
C VAL A 214 -2.39 -7.77 0.53
N LEU A 215 -3.51 -7.10 0.79
CA LEU A 215 -4.79 -7.46 0.17
C LEU A 215 -4.80 -6.93 -1.26
N VAL A 216 -5.15 -7.78 -2.20
CA VAL A 216 -5.40 -7.40 -3.60
C VAL A 216 -6.82 -7.80 -3.96
N ALA A 217 -7.60 -6.88 -4.51
CA ALA A 217 -8.95 -7.14 -4.95
C ALA A 217 -9.19 -6.55 -6.34
N VAL A 218 -9.71 -7.36 -7.26
CA VAL A 218 -10.09 -6.93 -8.60
C VAL A 218 -11.59 -6.64 -8.63
N LYS A 219 -11.95 -5.46 -9.15
CA LYS A 219 -13.35 -5.06 -9.34
C LYS A 219 -13.91 -5.68 -10.61
N ALA A 220 -15.07 -6.34 -10.51
CA ALA A 220 -15.78 -6.95 -11.64
C ALA A 220 -16.23 -5.94 -12.70
#